data_3277f50181a0f21a08b5e2c3776f83b8
#
_entry.id   3277f50181a0f21a08b5e2c3776f83b8
#
_cell.length_a   1.000
_cell.length_b   1.000
_cell.length_c   1.000
_cell.angle_alpha   90.00
_cell.angle_beta   90.00
_cell.angle_gamma   90.00
#
_symmetry.space_group_name_H-M   'P 1'
#
loop_
_entity.id
_entity.type
_entity.pdbx_description
1 polymer ?
#
loop_
_entity_poly.entity_id
_entity_poly.type
_entity_poly.pdbx_seq_one_letter_code
_entity_poly.pdbx_strand_id
1 'polypeptide(L)'
;MTTTRPAIDWDAVSQEATDALSHYVRIDSSHPAGRTVETAAFLAERLSAEGIPTKTYQSPEPGKVNLVARLSAEKAVGKPLLLSSHMDVVQAVAADWRFDPYSGEVADGYVFGRGSMDDKGMGVMELMTMLLLKRNGIELSRDVIMLATCDEEIGSPMGARWMVENHFADLDPAFVLDEGGVGKRGFYNAGDAFEVSVDEKRMVRIRLVARAEPGHASMPWHDAATHRLVRAAHTLLDQAAEDRDTPAVAEMIKRLGGETARREIASQRASMPLLHDTVSLTMLSGGYKINIIPERAEMSFDCRLLPDTDERAFVSNVEQLVNDPGVSVEVIDWPESESVTAPWEGGLYAALEQACRTYLPNSVVTPSICVGGTDGRYFRSRGIPTYGLVPGMFTAEDLKGFHGLDERMSVANLRLGTQIIYDTTLRMAATVHS
;
A
#
# COMPACT_ATOMS: atom_id res chain seq x y z
N MET A 1 0.30 37.53 -11.90
CA MET A 1 1.76 37.33 -12.09
C MET A 1 2.01 35.85 -11.94
N THR A 2 2.53 35.20 -12.95
CA THR A 2 2.96 33.83 -12.85
C THR A 2 4.09 33.74 -11.83
N THR A 3 3.86 33.10 -10.69
CA THR A 3 4.95 32.72 -9.80
C THR A 3 5.95 31.94 -10.65
N THR A 4 7.10 32.53 -10.96
CA THR A 4 8.20 31.84 -11.63
C THR A 4 8.62 30.71 -10.69
N ARG A 5 8.28 29.47 -11.07
CA ARG A 5 8.78 28.29 -10.34
C ARG A 5 10.31 28.39 -10.29
N PRO A 6 10.92 28.18 -9.13
CA PRO A 6 12.37 28.21 -9.03
C PRO A 6 12.98 27.18 -9.99
N ALA A 7 14.07 27.54 -10.65
CA ALA A 7 14.79 26.62 -11.50
C ALA A 7 15.46 25.56 -10.61
N ILE A 8 14.98 24.32 -10.67
CA ILE A 8 15.49 23.20 -9.90
C ILE A 8 16.47 22.41 -10.77
N ASP A 9 17.66 22.16 -10.25
CA ASP A 9 18.60 21.22 -10.85
C ASP A 9 18.15 19.78 -10.50
N TRP A 10 17.33 19.23 -11.38
CA TRP A 10 16.77 17.88 -11.19
C TRP A 10 17.81 16.76 -11.27
N ASP A 11 18.97 17.00 -11.85
CA ASP A 11 20.03 16.01 -11.89
C ASP A 11 20.72 15.93 -10.53
N ALA A 12 21.00 17.07 -9.90
CA ALA A 12 21.49 17.12 -8.53
C ALA A 12 20.48 16.54 -7.53
N VAL A 13 19.20 16.88 -7.65
CA VAL A 13 18.12 16.31 -6.81
C VAL A 13 18.01 14.80 -6.96
N SER A 14 18.10 14.30 -8.20
CA SER A 14 18.06 12.85 -8.47
C SER A 14 19.24 12.11 -7.86
N GLN A 15 20.44 12.70 -7.90
CA GLN A 15 21.62 12.11 -7.26
C GLN A 15 21.46 12.08 -5.72
N GLU A 16 21.03 13.19 -5.12
CA GLU A 16 20.79 13.28 -3.67
C GLU A 16 19.71 12.26 -3.22
N ALA A 17 18.62 12.14 -3.98
CA ALA A 17 17.57 11.15 -3.71
C ALA A 17 18.10 9.71 -3.82
N THR A 18 18.93 9.41 -4.84
CA THR A 18 19.55 8.10 -5.03
C THR A 18 20.46 7.73 -3.86
N ASP A 19 21.31 8.67 -3.43
CA ASP A 19 22.20 8.47 -2.29
C ASP A 19 21.42 8.31 -0.98
N ALA A 20 20.34 9.08 -0.81
CA ALA A 20 19.44 8.98 0.33
C ALA A 20 18.75 7.61 0.38
N LEU A 21 18.18 7.14 -0.75
CA LEU A 21 17.51 5.84 -0.81
C LEU A 21 18.48 4.68 -0.59
N SER A 22 19.66 4.72 -1.24
CA SER A 22 20.72 3.73 -1.01
C SER A 22 21.10 3.61 0.48
N HIS A 23 21.22 4.75 1.17
CA HIS A 23 21.53 4.75 2.59
C HIS A 23 20.33 4.26 3.44
N TYR A 24 19.12 4.69 3.10
CA TYR A 24 17.91 4.35 3.84
C TYR A 24 17.59 2.84 3.78
N VAL A 25 17.82 2.21 2.62
CA VAL A 25 17.68 0.76 2.44
C VAL A 25 18.63 -0.04 3.32
N ARG A 26 19.85 0.47 3.59
CA ARG A 26 20.83 -0.19 4.47
C ARG A 26 20.41 -0.29 5.93
N ILE A 27 19.43 0.48 6.34
CA ILE A 27 18.88 0.40 7.69
C ILE A 27 17.82 -0.69 7.70
N ASP A 28 18.15 -1.84 8.29
CA ASP A 28 17.23 -2.98 8.39
C ASP A 28 16.09 -2.68 9.36
N SER A 29 14.88 -2.58 8.84
CA SER A 29 13.63 -2.39 9.56
C SER A 29 12.65 -3.54 9.32
N SER A 30 13.17 -4.71 8.99
CA SER A 30 12.34 -5.87 8.61
C SER A 30 11.64 -6.52 9.78
N HIS A 31 10.45 -7.06 9.50
CA HIS A 31 9.72 -7.93 10.42
C HIS A 31 10.41 -9.31 10.58
N PRO A 32 10.26 -9.97 11.74
CA PRO A 32 9.33 -9.65 12.84
C PRO A 32 9.80 -8.57 13.80
N ALA A 33 11.04 -8.12 13.75
CA ALA A 33 11.53 -7.05 14.65
C ALA A 33 10.90 -5.70 14.32
N GLY A 34 10.85 -5.33 13.02
CA GLY A 34 10.22 -4.11 12.49
C GLY A 34 10.64 -2.84 13.24
N ARG A 35 11.91 -2.72 13.64
CA ARG A 35 12.42 -1.57 14.41
C ARG A 35 12.60 -0.37 13.51
N THR A 36 12.01 0.77 13.91
CA THR A 36 12.02 1.99 13.11
C THR A 36 12.75 3.17 13.76
N VAL A 37 13.52 2.93 14.82
CA VAL A 37 14.27 3.99 15.53
C VAL A 37 15.34 4.59 14.62
N GLU A 38 16.14 3.74 13.96
CA GLU A 38 17.24 4.17 13.11
C GLU A 38 16.74 4.78 11.78
N THR A 39 15.65 4.25 11.23
CA THR A 39 14.99 4.79 10.03
C THR A 39 14.37 6.16 10.30
N ALA A 40 13.68 6.33 11.42
CA ALA A 40 13.16 7.63 11.84
C ALA A 40 14.28 8.65 12.11
N ALA A 41 15.38 8.21 12.76
CA ALA A 41 16.54 9.07 13.01
C ALA A 41 17.20 9.55 11.72
N PHE A 42 17.33 8.66 10.71
CA PHE A 42 17.87 9.00 9.40
C PHE A 42 17.07 10.11 8.69
N LEU A 43 15.75 10.02 8.70
CA LEU A 43 14.88 11.04 8.12
C LEU A 43 14.94 12.35 8.94
N ALA A 44 14.84 12.23 10.27
CA ALA A 44 14.87 13.38 11.18
C ALA A 44 16.17 14.19 11.08
N GLU A 45 17.32 13.52 10.95
CA GLU A 45 18.61 14.18 10.79
C GLU A 45 18.66 15.05 9.54
N ARG A 46 18.22 14.51 8.38
CA ARG A 46 18.21 15.25 7.11
C ARG A 46 17.25 16.44 7.13
N LEU A 47 16.07 16.24 7.67
CA LEU A 47 15.05 17.30 7.79
C LEU A 47 15.51 18.40 8.76
N SER A 48 16.05 18.03 9.90
CA SER A 48 16.52 18.97 10.93
C SER A 48 17.75 19.76 10.46
N ALA A 49 18.62 19.16 9.64
CA ALA A 49 19.78 19.85 9.07
C ALA A 49 19.37 21.05 8.18
N GLU A 50 18.19 20.99 7.56
CA GLU A 50 17.61 22.09 6.79
C GLU A 50 16.66 22.97 7.63
N GLY A 51 16.62 22.77 8.95
CA GLY A 51 15.76 23.53 9.85
C GLY A 51 14.27 23.23 9.69
N ILE A 52 13.91 22.03 9.27
CA ILE A 52 12.52 21.54 9.26
C ILE A 52 12.24 20.86 10.61
N PRO A 53 11.26 21.33 11.39
CA PRO A 53 10.94 20.74 12.69
C PRO A 53 10.46 19.30 12.54
N THR A 54 11.00 18.42 13.40
CA THR A 54 10.63 17.02 13.47
C THR A 54 10.19 16.64 14.89
N LYS A 55 9.28 15.67 15.00
CA LYS A 55 8.83 15.08 16.26
C LYS A 55 8.69 13.57 16.09
N THR A 56 9.34 12.82 16.95
CA THR A 56 9.18 11.36 17.01
C THR A 56 8.10 11.00 18.03
N TYR A 57 7.33 9.97 17.70
CA TYR A 57 6.29 9.41 18.55
C TYR A 57 6.64 7.96 18.86
N GLN A 58 7.13 7.72 20.06
CA GLN A 58 7.39 6.37 20.56
C GLN A 58 6.05 5.71 20.86
N SER A 59 5.74 4.62 20.17
CA SER A 59 4.57 3.81 20.45
C SER A 59 4.72 3.04 21.78
N PRO A 60 3.66 2.41 22.30
CA PRO A 60 3.74 1.55 23.48
C PRO A 60 4.74 0.39 23.33
N GLU A 61 4.99 -0.06 22.11
CA GLU A 61 5.98 -1.11 21.83
C GLU A 61 7.38 -0.53 21.63
N PRO A 62 8.38 -0.97 22.42
CA PRO A 62 9.73 -0.46 22.31
C PRO A 62 10.37 -0.71 20.94
N GLY A 63 10.94 0.33 20.34
CA GLY A 63 11.57 0.28 19.02
C GLY A 63 10.64 0.56 17.85
N LYS A 64 9.33 0.72 18.09
CA LYS A 64 8.34 1.13 17.10
C LYS A 64 8.11 2.63 17.22
N VAL A 65 8.67 3.39 16.30
CA VAL A 65 8.68 4.86 16.32
C VAL A 65 8.06 5.39 15.03
N ASN A 66 7.19 6.38 15.16
CA ASN A 66 6.67 7.16 14.03
C ASN A 66 7.35 8.54 14.02
N LEU A 67 7.57 9.10 12.84
CA LEU A 67 8.16 10.42 12.65
C LEU A 67 7.18 11.36 11.98
N VAL A 68 7.03 12.56 12.54
CA VAL A 68 6.30 13.68 11.93
C VAL A 68 7.28 14.81 11.66
N ALA A 69 7.33 15.29 10.43
CA ALA A 69 7.99 16.55 10.07
C ALA A 69 6.95 17.54 9.55
N ARG A 70 7.10 18.83 9.89
CA ARG A 70 6.11 19.85 9.53
C ARG A 70 6.77 21.10 8.99
N LEU A 71 6.33 21.51 7.80
CA LEU A 71 6.52 22.85 7.27
C LEU A 71 5.24 23.65 7.53
N SER A 72 5.33 24.66 8.39
CA SER A 72 4.17 25.47 8.78
C SER A 72 4.00 26.67 7.85
N ALA A 73 2.77 26.93 7.44
CA ALA A 73 2.38 28.15 6.77
C ALA A 73 2.33 29.31 7.78
N GLU A 74 2.85 30.48 7.41
CA GLU A 74 2.73 31.68 8.28
C GLU A 74 1.28 32.07 8.52
N LYS A 75 0.43 31.92 7.49
CA LYS A 75 -1.01 32.18 7.51
C LYS A 75 -1.75 31.04 6.85
N ALA A 76 -1.98 29.97 7.62
CA ALA A 76 -2.72 28.82 7.10
C ALA A 76 -4.17 29.19 6.75
N VAL A 77 -4.58 28.86 5.52
CA VAL A 77 -5.96 29.07 5.01
C VAL A 77 -6.80 27.79 5.16
N GLY A 78 -6.20 26.68 5.60
CA GLY A 78 -6.89 25.40 5.76
C GLY A 78 -6.05 24.38 6.52
N LYS A 79 -6.62 23.19 6.68
CA LYS A 79 -5.94 22.05 7.31
C LYS A 79 -4.77 21.56 6.48
N PRO A 80 -3.79 20.88 7.08
CA PRO A 80 -2.58 20.40 6.44
C PRO A 80 -2.82 19.47 5.24
N LEU A 81 -1.84 19.44 4.33
CA LEU A 81 -1.61 18.30 3.44
C LEU A 81 -0.65 17.33 4.14
N LEU A 82 -1.03 16.07 4.23
CA LEU A 82 -0.21 14.99 4.78
C LEU A 82 0.36 14.14 3.64
N LEU A 83 1.66 13.94 3.67
CA LEU A 83 2.41 12.96 2.88
C LEU A 83 2.75 11.81 3.82
N SER A 84 2.38 10.58 3.46
CA SER A 84 2.49 9.39 4.32
C SER A 84 3.25 8.29 3.63
N SER A 85 4.22 7.73 4.32
CA SER A 85 5.00 6.55 3.91
C SER A 85 5.36 5.71 5.12
N HIS A 86 5.66 4.41 4.92
CA HIS A 86 6.08 3.56 6.02
C HIS A 86 7.58 3.24 5.99
N MET A 87 8.13 2.97 7.17
CA MET A 87 9.56 2.77 7.39
C MET A 87 9.95 1.30 7.53
N ASP A 88 9.02 0.46 7.97
CA ASP A 88 9.22 -0.99 8.10
C ASP A 88 9.14 -1.68 6.74
N VAL A 89 9.61 -2.91 6.69
CA VAL A 89 9.62 -3.71 5.46
C VAL A 89 9.37 -5.18 5.78
N VAL A 90 8.86 -5.95 4.83
CA VAL A 90 8.76 -7.40 4.95
C VAL A 90 10.15 -8.04 4.98
N GLN A 91 10.24 -9.23 5.56
CA GLN A 91 11.48 -10.01 5.62
C GLN A 91 12.00 -10.35 4.22
N ALA A 92 13.32 -10.35 4.06
CA ALA A 92 14.01 -10.84 2.87
C ALA A 92 15.03 -11.92 3.25
N VAL A 93 15.11 -12.97 2.41
CA VAL A 93 16.10 -14.05 2.54
C VAL A 93 17.17 -13.84 1.48
N ALA A 94 18.37 -13.48 1.87
CA ALA A 94 19.44 -13.01 0.98
C ALA A 94 19.91 -14.05 -0.06
N ALA A 95 19.72 -15.36 0.19
CA ALA A 95 20.32 -16.44 -0.61
C ALA A 95 19.97 -16.41 -2.11
N ASP A 96 18.79 -15.89 -2.46
CA ASP A 96 18.28 -15.88 -3.83
C ASP A 96 18.32 -14.48 -4.49
N TRP A 97 18.84 -13.47 -3.78
CA TRP A 97 18.94 -12.10 -4.29
C TRP A 97 20.24 -11.90 -5.08
N ARG A 98 20.16 -11.07 -6.14
CA ARG A 98 21.34 -10.63 -6.90
C ARG A 98 22.35 -9.87 -6.06
N PHE A 99 21.86 -8.97 -5.21
CA PHE A 99 22.63 -8.22 -4.21
C PHE A 99 22.02 -8.47 -2.83
N ASP A 100 22.79 -8.26 -1.76
CA ASP A 100 22.24 -8.34 -0.41
C ASP A 100 21.02 -7.40 -0.29
N PRO A 101 19.85 -7.87 0.19
CA PRO A 101 18.61 -7.08 0.24
C PRO A 101 18.70 -5.82 1.10
N TYR A 102 19.70 -5.70 1.93
CA TYR A 102 19.95 -4.50 2.75
C TYR A 102 21.27 -3.80 2.38
N SER A 103 21.81 -4.04 1.18
CA SER A 103 23.03 -3.35 0.70
C SER A 103 22.76 -1.93 0.19
N GLY A 104 21.56 -1.65 -0.30
CA GLY A 104 21.27 -0.40 -1.02
C GLY A 104 22.16 -0.21 -2.24
N GLU A 105 22.50 -1.30 -2.94
CA GLU A 105 23.39 -1.27 -4.09
C GLU A 105 22.82 -0.44 -5.22
N VAL A 106 23.66 0.44 -5.80
CA VAL A 106 23.30 1.25 -6.96
C VAL A 106 23.95 0.66 -8.21
N ALA A 107 23.17 0.02 -9.03
CA ALA A 107 23.63 -0.64 -10.25
C ALA A 107 22.60 -0.55 -11.37
N ASP A 108 23.05 -0.52 -12.62
CA ASP A 108 22.23 -0.55 -13.84
C ASP A 108 21.09 0.51 -13.87
N GLY A 109 21.28 1.66 -13.17
CA GLY A 109 20.28 2.72 -13.07
C GLY A 109 19.18 2.47 -12.03
N TYR A 110 19.40 1.53 -11.09
CA TYR A 110 18.49 1.19 -10.01
C TYR A 110 19.19 1.26 -8.64
N VAL A 111 18.41 1.52 -7.61
CA VAL A 111 18.76 1.23 -6.20
C VAL A 111 18.10 -0.09 -5.84
N PHE A 112 18.90 -1.11 -5.56
CA PHE A 112 18.43 -2.44 -5.18
C PHE A 112 18.32 -2.56 -3.67
N GLY A 113 17.27 -3.23 -3.23
CA GLY A 113 17.11 -3.68 -1.86
C GLY A 113 15.67 -3.66 -1.38
N ARG A 114 15.39 -4.39 -0.32
CA ARG A 114 14.09 -4.49 0.34
C ARG A 114 13.65 -3.13 0.86
N GLY A 115 12.43 -2.71 0.51
CA GLY A 115 11.90 -1.40 0.84
C GLY A 115 12.26 -0.31 -0.18
N SER A 116 13.04 -0.61 -1.23
CA SER A 116 13.38 0.41 -2.23
C SER A 116 12.15 0.90 -3.01
N MET A 117 11.13 0.04 -3.16
CA MET A 117 9.82 0.36 -3.75
C MET A 117 8.73 0.50 -2.68
N ASP A 118 8.75 -0.39 -1.70
CA ASP A 118 7.73 -0.58 -0.68
C ASP A 118 8.34 -0.46 0.73
N ASP A 119 8.40 0.75 1.38
CA ASP A 119 7.94 2.04 0.87
C ASP A 119 8.98 3.16 1.10
N LYS A 120 10.24 2.79 1.41
CA LYS A 120 11.34 3.76 1.62
C LYS A 120 11.58 4.65 0.41
N GLY A 121 11.27 4.13 -0.81
CA GLY A 121 11.38 4.91 -2.04
C GLY A 121 10.44 6.11 -2.03
N MET A 122 9.16 5.91 -1.67
CA MET A 122 8.21 7.01 -1.51
C MET A 122 8.62 7.92 -0.37
N GLY A 123 9.06 7.37 0.76
CA GLY A 123 9.60 8.16 1.88
C GLY A 123 10.74 9.10 1.47
N VAL A 124 11.62 8.68 0.54
CA VAL A 124 12.66 9.57 -0.01
C VAL A 124 12.08 10.60 -0.96
N MET A 125 11.08 10.28 -1.80
CA MET A 125 10.41 11.26 -2.65
C MET A 125 9.74 12.36 -1.83
N GLU A 126 9.12 11.98 -0.71
CA GLU A 126 8.51 12.91 0.26
C GLU A 126 9.56 13.75 1.00
N LEU A 127 10.64 13.11 1.48
CA LEU A 127 11.79 13.80 2.09
C LEU A 127 12.31 14.89 1.14
N MET A 128 12.62 14.53 -0.11
CA MET A 128 13.12 15.48 -1.10
C MET A 128 12.11 16.59 -1.38
N THR A 129 10.82 16.29 -1.38
CA THR A 129 9.76 17.30 -1.50
C THR A 129 9.83 18.30 -0.35
N MET A 130 9.92 17.86 0.90
CA MET A 130 10.05 18.72 2.07
C MET A 130 11.31 19.60 1.98
N LEU A 131 12.46 19.02 1.62
CA LEU A 131 13.72 19.74 1.44
C LEU A 131 13.61 20.79 0.34
N LEU A 132 13.02 20.46 -0.82
CA LEU A 132 12.85 21.38 -1.93
C LEU A 132 11.93 22.56 -1.60
N LEU A 133 10.81 22.32 -0.89
CA LEU A 133 9.94 23.39 -0.41
C LEU A 133 10.70 24.37 0.48
N LYS A 134 11.50 23.85 1.40
CA LYS A 134 12.30 24.66 2.35
C LYS A 134 13.41 25.42 1.64
N ARG A 135 14.23 24.76 0.83
CA ARG A 135 15.37 25.34 0.11
C ARG A 135 14.96 26.44 -0.87
N ASN A 136 13.81 26.25 -1.50
CA ASN A 136 13.28 27.25 -2.46
C ASN A 136 12.44 28.34 -1.79
N GLY A 137 12.32 28.35 -0.46
CA GLY A 137 11.59 29.36 0.28
C GLY A 137 10.13 29.50 -0.15
N ILE A 138 9.48 28.35 -0.43
CA ILE A 138 8.08 28.34 -0.89
C ILE A 138 7.18 28.87 0.22
N GLU A 139 6.46 29.94 -0.06
CA GLU A 139 5.42 30.45 0.83
C GLU A 139 4.22 29.50 0.80
N LEU A 140 3.84 29.00 1.96
CA LEU A 140 2.76 28.02 2.09
C LEU A 140 1.45 28.69 2.53
N SER A 141 0.35 28.25 1.93
CA SER A 141 -1.02 28.60 2.29
C SER A 141 -1.66 27.60 3.27
N ARG A 142 -1.04 26.43 3.48
CA ARG A 142 -1.37 25.41 4.48
C ARG A 142 -0.11 24.68 4.89
N ASP A 143 -0.13 24.08 6.06
CA ASP A 143 0.96 23.23 6.51
C ASP A 143 1.14 22.03 5.59
N VAL A 144 2.38 21.60 5.42
CA VAL A 144 2.73 20.30 4.81
C VAL A 144 3.36 19.44 5.87
N ILE A 145 2.82 18.26 6.05
CA ILE A 145 3.29 17.26 7.03
C ILE A 145 3.82 16.07 6.26
N MET A 146 5.00 15.58 6.64
CA MET A 146 5.50 14.26 6.30
C MET A 146 5.31 13.36 7.53
N LEU A 147 4.61 12.25 7.37
CA LEU A 147 4.41 11.21 8.37
C LEU A 147 5.10 9.94 7.89
N ALA A 148 6.14 9.50 8.60
CA ALA A 148 6.75 8.21 8.36
C ALA A 148 6.33 7.25 9.49
N THR A 149 5.63 6.19 9.13
CA THR A 149 5.00 5.24 10.08
C THR A 149 5.84 3.99 10.29
N CYS A 150 5.53 3.27 11.34
CA CYS A 150 5.99 1.90 11.57
C CYS A 150 4.85 0.91 11.38
N ASP A 151 5.17 -0.38 11.24
CA ASP A 151 4.24 -1.51 11.30
C ASP A 151 3.15 -1.57 10.20
N GLU A 152 3.31 -0.87 9.10
CA GLU A 152 2.35 -0.97 7.99
C GLU A 152 2.19 -2.42 7.54
N GLU A 153 3.28 -3.12 7.34
CA GLU A 153 3.39 -4.49 6.83
C GLU A 153 2.69 -5.56 7.70
N ILE A 154 2.29 -5.19 8.92
CA ILE A 154 1.54 -6.05 9.84
C ILE A 154 0.19 -5.45 10.26
N GLY A 155 -0.29 -4.41 9.55
CA GLY A 155 -1.59 -3.76 9.79
C GLY A 155 -1.53 -2.56 10.73
N SER A 156 -0.37 -1.91 10.87
CA SER A 156 -0.16 -0.64 11.57
C SER A 156 -0.60 -0.56 13.05
N PRO A 157 -0.50 -1.62 13.84
CA PRO A 157 -0.98 -1.57 15.23
C PRO A 157 -0.27 -0.48 16.05
N MET A 158 1.00 -0.16 15.72
CA MET A 158 1.81 0.88 16.36
C MET A 158 2.14 2.05 15.40
N GLY A 159 1.72 1.93 14.14
CA GLY A 159 1.93 2.91 13.06
C GLY A 159 0.76 3.88 12.88
N ALA A 160 0.26 3.99 11.65
CA ALA A 160 -0.79 4.94 11.29
C ALA A 160 -2.07 4.77 12.11
N ARG A 161 -2.49 3.54 12.39
CA ARG A 161 -3.62 3.28 13.28
C ARG A 161 -3.44 3.94 14.63
N TRP A 162 -2.32 3.67 15.30
CA TRP A 162 -2.02 4.24 16.61
C TRP A 162 -1.91 5.77 16.56
N MET A 163 -1.28 6.32 15.51
CA MET A 163 -1.19 7.77 15.30
C MET A 163 -2.58 8.41 15.13
N VAL A 164 -3.46 7.80 14.34
CA VAL A 164 -4.83 8.28 14.12
C VAL A 164 -5.70 8.15 15.38
N GLU A 165 -5.53 7.09 16.17
CA GLU A 165 -6.28 6.89 17.39
C GLU A 165 -5.84 7.81 18.52
N ASN A 166 -4.53 8.09 18.66
CA ASN A 166 -3.95 8.75 19.84
C ASN A 166 -3.39 10.16 19.57
N HIS A 167 -3.00 10.48 18.32
CA HIS A 167 -2.30 11.71 17.96
C HIS A 167 -2.92 12.43 16.77
N PHE A 168 -4.18 12.14 16.42
CA PHE A 168 -4.85 12.73 15.27
C PHE A 168 -4.82 14.26 15.29
N ALA A 169 -4.98 14.89 16.46
CA ALA A 169 -4.95 16.34 16.59
C ALA A 169 -3.61 16.98 16.19
N ASP A 170 -2.51 16.24 16.26
CA ASP A 170 -1.20 16.70 15.83
C ASP A 170 -1.05 16.64 14.30
N LEU A 171 -1.91 15.89 13.60
CA LEU A 171 -1.93 15.73 12.15
C LEU A 171 -3.07 16.54 11.51
N ASP A 172 -4.30 16.28 11.90
CA ASP A 172 -5.59 16.87 11.46
C ASP A 172 -5.60 17.29 9.96
N PRO A 173 -5.28 16.37 9.03
CA PRO A 173 -5.09 16.73 7.63
C PRO A 173 -6.41 17.00 6.91
N ALA A 174 -6.36 17.86 5.86
CA ALA A 174 -7.45 18.00 4.89
C ALA A 174 -7.43 16.90 3.83
N PHE A 175 -6.22 16.45 3.49
CA PHE A 175 -5.95 15.44 2.47
C PHE A 175 -4.72 14.63 2.85
N VAL A 176 -4.68 13.37 2.42
CA VAL A 176 -3.52 12.47 2.58
C VAL A 176 -3.10 11.94 1.22
N LEU A 177 -1.81 11.99 0.93
CA LEU A 177 -1.16 11.22 -0.12
C LEU A 177 -0.40 10.08 0.57
N ASP A 178 -0.70 8.86 0.18
CA ASP A 178 -0.19 7.61 0.73
C ASP A 178 0.22 6.70 -0.42
N GLU A 179 0.72 5.51 -0.14
CA GLU A 179 0.95 4.45 -1.10
C GLU A 179 -0.34 3.76 -1.59
N GLY A 180 -0.23 2.68 -2.39
CA GLY A 180 -1.32 1.77 -2.79
C GLY A 180 -1.73 1.85 -4.25
N GLY A 181 -1.29 2.85 -4.99
CA GLY A 181 -1.37 2.95 -6.44
C GLY A 181 0.00 3.10 -7.08
N VAL A 182 0.12 2.82 -8.36
CA VAL A 182 1.37 2.93 -9.11
C VAL A 182 1.14 3.40 -10.55
N GLY A 183 2.19 3.92 -11.17
CA GLY A 183 2.20 4.07 -12.64
C GLY A 183 2.62 2.76 -13.31
N LYS A 184 1.88 2.35 -14.32
CA LYS A 184 2.08 1.09 -15.07
C LYS A 184 2.47 1.38 -16.51
N ARG A 185 3.61 0.81 -16.94
CA ARG A 185 4.12 0.91 -18.30
C ARG A 185 3.88 -0.38 -19.07
N GLY A 186 3.20 -0.26 -20.22
CA GLY A 186 2.97 -1.40 -21.11
C GLY A 186 1.94 -2.42 -20.63
N PHE A 187 1.07 -2.04 -19.68
CA PHE A 187 0.00 -2.90 -19.18
C PHE A 187 -1.29 -2.79 -19.99
N TYR A 188 -1.53 -1.62 -20.60
CA TYR A 188 -2.78 -1.31 -21.30
C TYR A 188 -2.51 -0.83 -22.71
N ASN A 189 -3.39 -1.19 -23.65
CA ASN A 189 -3.35 -0.64 -25.02
C ASN A 189 -3.54 0.87 -25.05
N ALA A 190 -4.14 1.44 -24.02
CA ALA A 190 -4.28 2.90 -23.82
C ALA A 190 -2.93 3.60 -23.61
N GLY A 191 -1.85 2.87 -23.37
CA GLY A 191 -0.52 3.41 -23.07
C GLY A 191 -0.16 3.36 -21.59
N ASP A 192 0.80 4.21 -21.19
CA ASP A 192 1.21 4.33 -19.78
C ASP A 192 0.07 4.92 -18.93
N ALA A 193 -0.15 4.35 -17.75
CA ALA A 193 -1.24 4.77 -16.87
C ALA A 193 -0.77 4.92 -15.42
N PHE A 194 -1.22 5.99 -14.75
CA PHE A 194 -1.16 6.11 -13.30
C PHE A 194 -2.49 5.68 -12.69
N GLU A 195 -2.46 4.64 -11.89
CA GLU A 195 -3.60 4.16 -11.12
C GLU A 195 -3.53 4.77 -9.72
N VAL A 196 -4.33 5.81 -9.49
CA VAL A 196 -4.42 6.46 -8.18
C VAL A 196 -5.44 5.71 -7.34
N SER A 197 -5.00 5.07 -6.27
CA SER A 197 -5.91 4.38 -5.35
C SER A 197 -6.77 5.39 -4.60
N VAL A 198 -8.09 5.24 -4.71
CA VAL A 198 -9.09 6.05 -4.01
C VAL A 198 -9.81 5.27 -2.92
N ASP A 199 -9.58 3.96 -2.88
CA ASP A 199 -10.10 3.01 -1.92
C ASP A 199 -9.22 1.76 -1.91
N GLU A 200 -9.54 0.77 -1.08
CA GLU A 200 -8.82 -0.50 -1.03
C GLU A 200 -9.76 -1.66 -0.74
N LYS A 201 -9.31 -2.89 -1.06
CA LYS A 201 -10.05 -4.10 -0.70
C LYS A 201 -10.01 -4.31 0.81
N ARG A 202 -11.11 -4.84 1.34
CA ARG A 202 -11.24 -5.15 2.75
C ARG A 202 -10.83 -6.60 3.03
N MET A 203 -10.05 -6.80 4.06
CA MET A 203 -9.50 -8.11 4.41
C MET A 203 -10.37 -8.81 5.44
N VAL A 204 -10.84 -10.00 5.10
CA VAL A 204 -11.45 -10.96 6.05
C VAL A 204 -10.64 -12.24 6.04
N ARG A 205 -10.16 -12.66 7.19
CA ARG A 205 -9.48 -13.94 7.32
C ARG A 205 -10.40 -14.96 7.97
N ILE A 206 -10.57 -16.09 7.34
CA ILE A 206 -11.40 -17.19 7.85
C ILE A 206 -10.62 -18.47 7.99
N ARG A 207 -11.10 -19.34 8.87
CA ARG A 207 -10.62 -20.70 9.06
C ARG A 207 -11.77 -21.69 8.95
N LEU A 208 -11.63 -22.69 8.10
CA LEU A 208 -12.48 -23.86 8.12
C LEU A 208 -11.86 -24.88 9.09
N VAL A 209 -12.66 -25.34 10.06
CA VAL A 209 -12.23 -26.35 11.03
C VAL A 209 -13.16 -27.55 10.93
N ALA A 210 -12.63 -28.66 10.46
CA ALA A 210 -13.35 -29.93 10.41
C ALA A 210 -13.03 -30.80 11.65
N ARG A 211 -14.07 -31.41 12.23
CA ARG A 211 -13.96 -32.33 13.35
C ARG A 211 -14.69 -33.63 13.03
N ALA A 212 -14.10 -34.75 13.43
CA ALA A 212 -14.70 -36.09 13.30
C ALA A 212 -14.07 -37.07 14.32
N GLU A 213 -14.62 -38.24 14.43
CA GLU A 213 -14.03 -39.31 15.24
C GLU A 213 -12.68 -39.73 14.64
N PRO A 214 -11.60 -39.87 15.45
CA PRO A 214 -10.31 -40.37 14.98
C PRO A 214 -10.34 -41.89 14.79
N GLY A 215 -9.41 -42.41 13.98
CA GLY A 215 -9.36 -43.87 13.79
C GLY A 215 -8.17 -44.39 13.02
N HIS A 216 -8.17 -45.69 12.79
CA HIS A 216 -7.11 -46.34 12.04
C HIS A 216 -7.32 -46.16 10.53
N ALA A 217 -6.30 -45.75 9.79
CA ALA A 217 -6.40 -45.43 8.36
C ALA A 217 -6.82 -46.62 7.47
N SER A 218 -6.70 -47.85 7.94
CA SER A 218 -7.20 -49.05 7.20
C SER A 218 -8.73 -49.19 7.24
N MET A 219 -9.42 -48.41 8.06
CA MET A 219 -10.88 -48.40 8.19
C MET A 219 -11.42 -46.99 7.88
N PRO A 220 -11.27 -46.54 6.63
CA PRO A 220 -11.66 -45.15 6.26
C PRO A 220 -13.18 -45.00 6.20
N TRP A 221 -13.65 -43.79 6.51
CA TRP A 221 -15.05 -43.43 6.32
C TRP A 221 -15.17 -42.04 5.66
N HIS A 222 -16.31 -41.80 5.04
CA HIS A 222 -16.56 -40.63 4.23
C HIS A 222 -16.43 -39.31 5.00
N ASP A 223 -16.86 -39.30 6.27
CA ASP A 223 -16.97 -38.10 7.09
C ASP A 223 -15.79 -37.91 8.05
N ALA A 224 -14.62 -38.48 7.74
CA ALA A 224 -13.38 -38.17 8.42
C ALA A 224 -13.03 -36.67 8.33
N ALA A 225 -12.43 -36.08 9.35
CA ALA A 225 -12.19 -34.65 9.43
C ALA A 225 -11.45 -34.09 8.18
N THR A 226 -10.40 -34.80 7.76
CA THR A 226 -9.63 -34.40 6.55
C THR A 226 -10.48 -34.46 5.26
N HIS A 227 -11.36 -35.47 5.13
CA HIS A 227 -12.21 -35.61 3.95
C HIS A 227 -13.29 -34.52 3.88
N ARG A 228 -13.91 -34.19 5.02
CA ARG A 228 -14.86 -33.07 5.14
C ARG A 228 -14.20 -31.75 4.74
N LEU A 229 -13.02 -31.48 5.33
CA LEU A 229 -12.29 -30.24 5.08
C LEU A 229 -11.90 -30.07 3.61
N VAL A 230 -11.42 -31.15 2.95
CA VAL A 230 -11.06 -31.10 1.52
C VAL A 230 -12.29 -30.80 0.66
N ARG A 231 -13.45 -31.42 0.96
CA ARG A 231 -14.69 -31.13 0.22
C ARG A 231 -15.16 -29.68 0.42
N ALA A 232 -15.15 -29.20 1.66
CA ALA A 232 -15.55 -27.83 1.99
C ALA A 232 -14.65 -26.80 1.29
N ALA A 233 -13.33 -27.03 1.34
CA ALA A 233 -12.36 -26.16 0.67
C ALA A 233 -12.51 -26.20 -0.86
N HIS A 234 -12.73 -27.39 -1.44
CA HIS A 234 -13.01 -27.50 -2.89
C HIS A 234 -14.25 -26.71 -3.29
N THR A 235 -15.35 -26.85 -2.56
CA THR A 235 -16.58 -26.09 -2.83
C THR A 235 -16.32 -24.56 -2.79
N LEU A 236 -15.57 -24.09 -1.81
CA LEU A 236 -15.25 -22.66 -1.67
C LEU A 236 -14.33 -22.16 -2.79
N LEU A 237 -13.30 -22.94 -3.15
CA LEU A 237 -12.30 -22.54 -4.16
C LEU A 237 -12.81 -22.72 -5.60
N ASP A 238 -13.77 -23.61 -5.83
CA ASP A 238 -14.39 -23.86 -7.15
C ASP A 238 -15.54 -22.88 -7.44
N GLN A 239 -15.93 -22.08 -6.45
CA GLN A 239 -16.94 -21.03 -6.63
C GLN A 239 -16.42 -19.99 -7.62
N ALA A 240 -17.11 -19.83 -8.74
CA ALA A 240 -16.80 -18.78 -9.70
C ALA A 240 -16.95 -17.40 -9.04
N ALA A 241 -15.90 -16.60 -9.13
CA ALA A 241 -15.98 -15.21 -8.69
C ALA A 241 -16.91 -14.43 -9.63
N GLU A 242 -17.81 -13.63 -9.08
CA GLU A 242 -18.67 -12.75 -9.84
C GLU A 242 -17.97 -11.41 -10.07
N ASP A 243 -17.68 -11.10 -11.33
CA ASP A 243 -17.07 -9.82 -11.70
C ASP A 243 -18.06 -8.68 -11.48
N ARG A 244 -17.58 -7.63 -10.77
CA ARG A 244 -18.32 -6.39 -10.52
C ARG A 244 -17.39 -5.20 -10.77
N ASP A 245 -17.91 -4.19 -11.42
CA ASP A 245 -17.18 -2.94 -11.60
C ASP A 245 -17.59 -1.97 -10.49
N THR A 246 -16.75 -1.81 -9.45
CA THR A 246 -16.96 -0.75 -8.45
C THR A 246 -16.90 0.62 -9.14
N PRO A 247 -17.47 1.70 -8.58
CA PRO A 247 -17.48 3.01 -9.24
C PRO A 247 -16.08 3.49 -9.68
N ALA A 248 -15.04 3.27 -8.87
CA ALA A 248 -13.67 3.64 -9.22
C ALA A 248 -13.14 2.79 -10.39
N VAL A 249 -13.39 1.48 -10.36
CA VAL A 249 -12.96 0.56 -11.42
C VAL A 249 -13.74 0.80 -12.72
N ALA A 250 -15.01 1.13 -12.64
CA ALA A 250 -15.82 1.52 -13.82
C ALA A 250 -15.25 2.78 -14.50
N GLU A 251 -14.88 3.81 -13.72
CA GLU A 251 -14.24 5.01 -14.26
C GLU A 251 -12.83 4.69 -14.81
N MET A 252 -12.07 3.82 -14.15
CA MET A 252 -10.79 3.31 -14.64
C MET A 252 -10.95 2.65 -16.02
N ILE A 253 -11.87 1.71 -16.15
CA ILE A 253 -12.17 1.00 -17.39
C ILE A 253 -12.52 2.01 -18.50
N LYS A 254 -13.38 2.99 -18.20
CA LYS A 254 -13.78 4.03 -19.14
C LYS A 254 -12.57 4.86 -19.61
N ARG A 255 -11.71 5.32 -18.72
CA ARG A 255 -10.53 6.15 -19.04
C ARG A 255 -9.48 5.36 -19.84
N LEU A 256 -9.37 4.06 -19.60
CA LEU A 256 -8.42 3.17 -20.28
C LEU A 256 -8.94 2.60 -21.61
N GLY A 257 -10.14 2.97 -22.08
CA GLY A 257 -10.67 2.57 -23.39
C GLY A 257 -11.84 1.57 -23.37
N GLY A 258 -12.57 1.50 -22.27
CA GLY A 258 -13.82 0.79 -22.15
C GLY A 258 -13.65 -0.73 -22.14
N GLU A 259 -14.48 -1.47 -22.88
CA GLU A 259 -14.53 -2.93 -22.86
C GLU A 259 -13.20 -3.62 -23.22
N THR A 260 -12.35 -2.99 -24.01
CA THR A 260 -11.01 -3.51 -24.31
C THR A 260 -10.15 -3.51 -23.06
N ALA A 261 -10.14 -2.41 -22.31
CA ALA A 261 -9.41 -2.30 -21.05
C ALA A 261 -9.97 -3.27 -19.99
N ARG A 262 -11.29 -3.45 -19.93
CA ARG A 262 -11.92 -4.43 -19.02
C ARG A 262 -11.41 -5.85 -19.27
N ARG A 263 -11.30 -6.25 -20.54
CA ARG A 263 -10.74 -7.55 -20.90
C ARG A 263 -9.24 -7.67 -20.58
N GLU A 264 -8.47 -6.60 -20.73
CA GLU A 264 -7.06 -6.56 -20.33
C GLU A 264 -6.91 -6.74 -18.82
N ILE A 265 -7.70 -6.01 -18.03
CA ILE A 265 -7.76 -6.12 -16.56
C ILE A 265 -8.09 -7.56 -16.16
N ALA A 266 -9.15 -8.15 -16.73
CA ALA A 266 -9.60 -9.51 -16.41
C ALA A 266 -8.57 -10.59 -16.80
N SER A 267 -7.73 -10.34 -17.80
CA SER A 267 -6.75 -11.31 -18.28
C SER A 267 -5.42 -11.32 -17.53
N GLN A 268 -5.16 -10.31 -16.69
CA GLN A 268 -3.89 -10.16 -16.00
C GLN A 268 -4.03 -10.49 -14.52
N ARG A 269 -3.20 -11.40 -14.02
CA ARG A 269 -3.19 -11.83 -12.61
C ARG A 269 -3.10 -10.65 -11.62
N ALA A 270 -2.34 -9.61 -11.96
CA ALA A 270 -2.11 -8.46 -11.09
C ALA A 270 -3.31 -7.50 -11.00
N SER A 271 -4.16 -7.44 -12.03
CA SER A 271 -5.30 -6.52 -12.09
C SER A 271 -6.67 -7.20 -12.04
N MET A 272 -6.76 -8.50 -12.38
CA MET A 272 -8.00 -9.26 -12.27
C MET A 272 -8.69 -9.11 -10.89
N PRO A 273 -7.95 -9.05 -9.75
CA PRO A 273 -8.58 -8.87 -8.44
C PRO A 273 -9.32 -7.54 -8.24
N LEU A 274 -9.17 -6.57 -9.15
CA LEU A 274 -9.95 -5.33 -9.14
C LEU A 274 -11.44 -5.57 -9.45
N LEU A 275 -11.78 -6.70 -10.09
CA LEU A 275 -13.10 -6.98 -10.60
C LEU A 275 -13.98 -7.84 -9.67
N HIS A 276 -13.40 -8.54 -8.68
CA HIS A 276 -14.16 -9.45 -7.82
C HIS A 276 -13.52 -9.65 -6.44
N ASP A 277 -14.29 -10.21 -5.53
CA ASP A 277 -13.80 -10.69 -4.25
C ASP A 277 -12.87 -11.89 -4.48
N THR A 278 -11.76 -11.95 -3.75
CA THR A 278 -10.79 -13.04 -3.89
C THR A 278 -10.71 -13.88 -2.62
N VAL A 279 -10.53 -15.19 -2.80
CA VAL A 279 -10.37 -16.18 -1.72
C VAL A 279 -9.10 -16.98 -2.00
N SER A 280 -8.15 -16.91 -1.09
CA SER A 280 -6.86 -17.60 -1.21
C SER A 280 -6.64 -18.55 -0.03
N LEU A 281 -6.48 -19.84 -0.29
CA LEU A 281 -6.04 -20.80 0.72
C LEU A 281 -4.56 -20.56 1.01
N THR A 282 -4.24 -20.19 2.24
CA THR A 282 -2.88 -19.79 2.64
C THR A 282 -2.25 -20.74 3.66
N MET A 283 -3.06 -21.41 4.48
CA MET A 283 -2.55 -22.35 5.49
C MET A 283 -3.38 -23.63 5.52
N LEU A 284 -2.71 -24.75 5.75
CA LEU A 284 -3.29 -26.09 5.80
C LEU A 284 -2.65 -26.88 6.94
N SER A 285 -3.45 -27.47 7.80
CA SER A 285 -2.99 -28.29 8.91
C SER A 285 -3.93 -29.46 9.16
N GLY A 286 -3.39 -30.67 9.47
CA GLY A 286 -4.19 -31.83 9.82
C GLY A 286 -3.41 -33.12 9.72
N GLY A 287 -3.59 -33.99 10.74
CA GLY A 287 -2.89 -35.26 10.87
C GLY A 287 -1.44 -35.13 11.38
N TYR A 288 -0.96 -36.15 12.03
CA TYR A 288 0.41 -36.22 12.57
C TYR A 288 1.10 -37.56 12.26
N LYS A 289 0.36 -38.54 11.75
CA LYS A 289 0.88 -39.85 11.38
C LYS A 289 0.06 -40.46 10.25
N ILE A 290 0.72 -41.05 9.26
CA ILE A 290 0.10 -41.50 8.01
C ILE A 290 -0.94 -42.62 8.20
N ASN A 291 -0.84 -43.43 9.24
CA ASN A 291 -1.78 -44.51 9.52
C ASN A 291 -2.88 -44.16 10.54
N ILE A 292 -3.08 -42.86 10.83
CA ILE A 292 -4.11 -42.37 11.75
C ILE A 292 -4.99 -41.36 11.00
N ILE A 293 -6.31 -41.53 11.09
CA ILE A 293 -7.29 -40.54 10.69
C ILE A 293 -7.42 -39.55 11.84
N PRO A 294 -7.09 -38.24 11.64
CA PRO A 294 -7.11 -37.26 12.70
C PRO A 294 -8.54 -36.86 13.08
N GLU A 295 -8.70 -36.44 14.34
CA GLU A 295 -9.97 -35.91 14.86
C GLU A 295 -10.24 -34.45 14.39
N ARG A 296 -9.18 -33.75 13.98
CA ARG A 296 -9.25 -32.33 13.56
C ARG A 296 -8.36 -32.09 12.36
N ALA A 297 -8.87 -31.26 11.45
CA ALA A 297 -8.10 -30.65 10.36
C ALA A 297 -8.61 -29.24 10.13
N GLU A 298 -7.73 -28.34 9.67
CA GLU A 298 -8.07 -26.93 9.45
C GLU A 298 -7.36 -26.33 8.22
N MET A 299 -8.04 -25.38 7.58
CA MET A 299 -7.51 -24.56 6.47
C MET A 299 -7.84 -23.11 6.73
N SER A 300 -6.87 -22.20 6.54
CA SER A 300 -7.08 -20.77 6.66
C SER A 300 -7.02 -20.09 5.30
N PHE A 301 -7.89 -19.10 5.13
CA PHE A 301 -8.06 -18.36 3.88
C PHE A 301 -7.89 -16.87 4.15
N ASP A 302 -7.12 -16.20 3.28
CA ASP A 302 -7.10 -14.74 3.15
C ASP A 302 -8.13 -14.37 2.07
N CYS A 303 -9.16 -13.63 2.47
CA CYS A 303 -10.22 -13.16 1.60
C CYS A 303 -10.10 -11.65 1.45
N ARG A 304 -10.04 -11.17 0.21
CA ARG A 304 -9.97 -9.75 -0.12
C ARG A 304 -11.24 -9.33 -0.83
N LEU A 305 -12.06 -8.56 -0.14
CA LEU A 305 -13.40 -8.15 -0.57
C LEU A 305 -13.33 -6.78 -1.26
N LEU A 306 -14.14 -6.59 -2.30
CA LEU A 306 -14.33 -5.27 -2.89
C LEU A 306 -14.91 -4.28 -1.86
N PRO A 307 -14.65 -2.98 -1.99
CA PRO A 307 -15.06 -1.99 -0.99
C PRO A 307 -16.55 -1.99 -0.64
N ASP A 308 -17.39 -2.37 -1.58
CA ASP A 308 -18.86 -2.42 -1.47
C ASP A 308 -19.43 -3.80 -1.06
N THR A 309 -18.56 -4.80 -0.79
CA THR A 309 -19.00 -6.10 -0.30
C THR A 309 -19.28 -6.04 1.20
N ASP A 310 -20.47 -6.50 1.63
CA ASP A 310 -20.78 -6.71 3.03
C ASP A 310 -20.04 -7.95 3.55
N GLU A 311 -19.11 -7.75 4.50
CA GLU A 311 -18.28 -8.82 5.03
C GLU A 311 -19.05 -9.87 5.82
N ARG A 312 -20.15 -9.49 6.50
CA ARG A 312 -20.97 -10.44 7.25
C ARG A 312 -21.79 -11.30 6.30
N ALA A 313 -22.33 -10.70 5.24
CA ALA A 313 -23.02 -11.42 4.18
C ALA A 313 -22.05 -12.38 3.45
N PHE A 314 -20.80 -11.96 3.20
CA PHE A 314 -19.77 -12.82 2.63
C PHE A 314 -19.49 -14.05 3.52
N VAL A 315 -19.26 -13.87 4.81
CA VAL A 315 -19.02 -14.99 5.75
C VAL A 315 -20.23 -15.91 5.83
N SER A 316 -21.45 -15.36 5.89
CA SER A 316 -22.68 -16.16 5.89
C SER A 316 -22.86 -16.98 4.60
N ASN A 317 -22.45 -16.43 3.45
CA ASN A 317 -22.44 -17.17 2.19
C ASN A 317 -21.40 -18.32 2.22
N VAL A 318 -20.22 -18.10 2.78
CA VAL A 318 -19.22 -19.16 2.97
C VAL A 318 -19.79 -20.29 3.83
N GLU A 319 -20.47 -19.98 4.96
CA GLU A 319 -21.12 -20.98 5.80
C GLU A 319 -22.18 -21.80 5.04
N GLN A 320 -22.97 -21.13 4.22
CA GLN A 320 -23.98 -21.79 3.37
C GLN A 320 -23.36 -22.67 2.29
N LEU A 321 -22.26 -22.25 1.69
CA LEU A 321 -21.54 -23.04 0.67
C LEU A 321 -20.90 -24.29 1.27
N VAL A 322 -20.27 -24.16 2.43
CA VAL A 322 -19.64 -25.27 3.14
C VAL A 322 -20.68 -26.32 3.55
N ASN A 323 -21.82 -25.89 4.10
CA ASN A 323 -23.00 -26.71 4.43
C ASN A 323 -22.70 -28.13 4.97
N ASP A 324 -21.70 -28.27 5.83
CA ASP A 324 -21.32 -29.53 6.46
C ASP A 324 -21.33 -29.35 7.99
N PRO A 325 -22.20 -30.09 8.74
CA PRO A 325 -22.31 -29.95 10.19
C PRO A 325 -21.05 -30.31 10.97
N GLY A 326 -20.08 -30.99 10.34
CA GLY A 326 -18.79 -31.33 10.91
C GLY A 326 -17.69 -30.31 10.56
N VAL A 327 -18.02 -29.23 9.86
CA VAL A 327 -17.08 -28.14 9.51
C VAL A 327 -17.64 -26.81 10.04
N SER A 328 -16.86 -26.13 10.87
CA SER A 328 -17.16 -24.77 11.29
C SER A 328 -16.37 -23.76 10.49
N VAL A 329 -16.98 -22.60 10.23
CA VAL A 329 -16.32 -21.40 9.69
C VAL A 329 -16.01 -20.48 10.88
N GLU A 330 -14.74 -20.23 11.11
CA GLU A 330 -14.26 -19.31 12.14
C GLU A 330 -13.69 -18.09 11.48
N VAL A 331 -14.12 -16.87 11.87
CA VAL A 331 -13.48 -15.63 11.44
C VAL A 331 -12.28 -15.39 12.34
N ILE A 332 -11.09 -15.31 11.73
CA ILE A 332 -9.84 -14.99 12.42
C ILE A 332 -9.73 -13.49 12.61
N ASP A 333 -9.93 -12.75 11.52
CA ASP A 333 -9.84 -11.29 11.51
C ASP A 333 -10.99 -10.69 10.68
N TRP A 334 -11.60 -9.65 11.20
CA TRP A 334 -12.50 -8.75 10.50
C TRP A 334 -11.75 -7.53 9.95
N PRO A 335 -12.27 -6.83 8.93
CA PRO A 335 -11.69 -5.57 8.50
C PRO A 335 -11.55 -4.59 9.66
N GLU A 336 -10.39 -3.95 9.77
CA GLU A 336 -10.08 -3.04 10.89
C GLU A 336 -10.71 -1.66 10.74
N SER A 337 -11.20 -1.32 9.55
CA SER A 337 -11.80 -0.02 9.26
C SER A 337 -12.94 -0.14 8.25
N GLU A 338 -13.87 0.82 8.27
CA GLU A 338 -14.86 0.97 7.22
C GLU A 338 -14.20 1.48 5.93
N SER A 339 -14.67 0.99 4.78
CA SER A 339 -14.25 1.51 3.50
C SER A 339 -14.96 2.84 3.20
N VAL A 340 -14.18 3.87 2.87
CA VAL A 340 -14.70 5.18 2.45
C VAL A 340 -13.94 5.61 1.21
N THR A 341 -14.58 5.50 0.06
CA THR A 341 -14.00 5.89 -1.23
C THR A 341 -13.76 7.40 -1.29
N ALA A 342 -12.52 7.82 -1.56
CA ALA A 342 -12.18 9.22 -1.75
C ALA A 342 -12.73 9.73 -3.10
N PRO A 343 -13.20 10.99 -3.18
CA PRO A 343 -13.69 11.56 -4.43
C PRO A 343 -12.53 11.80 -5.41
N TRP A 344 -12.71 11.45 -6.68
CA TRP A 344 -11.70 11.66 -7.73
C TRP A 344 -11.97 12.87 -8.63
N GLU A 345 -12.78 13.78 -8.16
CA GLU A 345 -13.03 15.09 -8.78
C GLU A 345 -12.52 16.20 -7.86
N GLY A 346 -11.61 17.04 -8.38
CA GLY A 346 -11.07 18.17 -7.62
C GLY A 346 -10.02 17.80 -6.55
N GLY A 347 -9.70 18.77 -5.71
CA GLY A 347 -8.79 18.60 -4.57
C GLY A 347 -7.42 17.99 -4.91
N LEU A 348 -6.93 17.12 -4.04
CA LEU A 348 -5.63 16.47 -4.20
C LEU A 348 -5.58 15.57 -5.43
N TYR A 349 -6.68 14.88 -5.78
CA TYR A 349 -6.72 14.05 -6.97
C TYR A 349 -6.44 14.86 -8.25
N ALA A 350 -7.10 15.99 -8.42
CA ALA A 350 -6.89 16.86 -9.59
C ALA A 350 -5.45 17.43 -9.62
N ALA A 351 -4.86 17.72 -8.47
CA ALA A 351 -3.48 18.17 -8.38
C ALA A 351 -2.50 17.06 -8.79
N LEU A 352 -2.72 15.81 -8.34
CA LEU A 352 -1.96 14.64 -8.76
C LEU A 352 -2.08 14.40 -10.27
N GLU A 353 -3.32 14.41 -10.81
CA GLU A 353 -3.56 14.21 -12.23
C GLU A 353 -2.82 15.25 -13.08
N GLN A 354 -2.86 16.52 -12.68
CA GLN A 354 -2.14 17.60 -13.38
C GLN A 354 -0.63 17.44 -13.25
N ALA A 355 -0.11 17.05 -12.09
CA ALA A 355 1.32 16.80 -11.89
C ALA A 355 1.81 15.63 -12.76
N CYS A 356 1.12 14.49 -12.74
CA CYS A 356 1.42 13.36 -13.59
C CYS A 356 1.49 13.74 -15.08
N ARG A 357 0.48 14.46 -15.57
CA ARG A 357 0.43 14.93 -16.96
C ARG A 357 1.48 16.00 -17.29
N THR A 358 1.97 16.75 -16.31
CA THR A 358 3.07 17.70 -16.52
C THR A 358 4.35 16.99 -16.92
N TYR A 359 4.66 15.87 -16.30
CA TYR A 359 5.89 15.12 -16.56
C TYR A 359 5.72 13.99 -17.57
N LEU A 360 4.52 13.43 -17.68
CA LEU A 360 4.16 12.39 -18.67
C LEU A 360 2.83 12.78 -19.38
N PRO A 361 2.89 13.69 -20.37
CA PRO A 361 1.67 14.26 -20.98
C PRO A 361 0.74 13.25 -21.66
N ASN A 362 1.28 12.13 -22.11
CA ASN A 362 0.52 11.08 -22.82
C ASN A 362 0.01 9.97 -21.90
N SER A 363 0.27 10.04 -20.58
CA SER A 363 -0.22 9.05 -19.64
C SER A 363 -1.69 9.23 -19.31
N VAL A 364 -2.39 8.13 -19.11
CA VAL A 364 -3.73 8.13 -18.54
C VAL A 364 -3.58 8.20 -17.00
N VAL A 365 -4.34 9.09 -16.36
CA VAL A 365 -4.48 9.09 -14.90
C VAL A 365 -5.90 8.67 -14.55
N THR A 366 -6.03 7.63 -13.73
CA THR A 366 -7.33 7.02 -13.45
C THR A 366 -7.47 6.69 -11.97
N PRO A 367 -8.68 6.83 -11.38
CA PRO A 367 -8.95 6.24 -10.08
C PRO A 367 -8.85 4.71 -10.19
N SER A 368 -8.44 4.08 -9.10
CA SER A 368 -8.36 2.63 -8.94
C SER A 368 -8.66 2.27 -7.47
N ILE A 369 -8.62 0.99 -7.15
CA ILE A 369 -8.62 0.51 -5.77
C ILE A 369 -7.31 -0.25 -5.51
N CYS A 370 -6.76 -0.13 -4.30
CA CYS A 370 -5.66 -0.97 -3.88
C CYS A 370 -6.18 -2.39 -3.62
N VAL A 371 -5.51 -3.41 -4.16
CA VAL A 371 -5.88 -4.82 -3.93
C VAL A 371 -5.34 -5.34 -2.60
N GLY A 372 -4.36 -4.64 -2.02
CA GLY A 372 -3.83 -4.82 -0.67
C GLY A 372 -4.59 -4.01 0.38
N GLY A 373 -3.93 -3.73 1.47
CA GLY A 373 -4.33 -2.74 2.47
C GLY A 373 -3.19 -1.76 2.66
N THR A 374 -3.49 -0.51 3.01
CA THR A 374 -2.52 0.57 3.24
C THR A 374 -2.84 1.33 4.52
N ASP A 375 -1.91 2.15 4.99
CA ASP A 375 -2.14 3.06 6.12
C ASP A 375 -3.28 4.06 5.84
N GLY A 376 -3.54 4.35 4.57
CA GLY A 376 -4.58 5.26 4.11
C GLY A 376 -5.98 4.94 4.63
N ARG A 377 -6.28 3.65 4.90
CA ARG A 377 -7.60 3.23 5.43
C ARG A 377 -7.96 3.90 6.74
N TYR A 378 -6.99 4.16 7.61
CA TYR A 378 -7.24 4.79 8.92
C TYR A 378 -7.61 6.26 8.80
N PHE A 379 -7.10 6.94 7.79
CA PHE A 379 -7.49 8.33 7.48
C PHE A 379 -8.84 8.37 6.75
N ARG A 380 -9.07 7.47 5.78
CA ARG A 380 -10.37 7.34 5.08
C ARG A 380 -11.51 7.07 6.05
N SER A 381 -11.31 6.19 7.04
CA SER A 381 -12.33 5.88 8.06
C SER A 381 -12.71 7.11 8.93
N ARG A 382 -11.85 8.14 8.97
CA ARG A 382 -12.13 9.44 9.59
C ARG A 382 -12.78 10.44 8.63
N GLY A 383 -13.11 10.02 7.40
CA GLY A 383 -13.67 10.89 6.38
C GLY A 383 -12.65 11.81 5.72
N ILE A 384 -11.34 11.53 5.87
CA ILE A 384 -10.28 12.32 5.22
C ILE A 384 -10.04 11.74 3.81
N PRO A 385 -10.19 12.56 2.74
CA PRO A 385 -9.84 12.14 1.39
C PRO A 385 -8.37 11.73 1.31
N THR A 386 -8.14 10.43 1.05
CA THR A 386 -6.82 9.81 1.02
C THR A 386 -6.62 9.10 -0.30
N TYR A 387 -5.51 9.40 -0.96
CA TYR A 387 -5.16 8.90 -2.28
C TYR A 387 -3.85 8.16 -2.21
N GLY A 388 -3.81 6.96 -2.79
CA GLY A 388 -2.60 6.14 -2.85
C GLY A 388 -1.92 6.25 -4.21
N LEU A 389 -0.65 6.64 -4.21
CA LEU A 389 0.18 6.64 -5.42
C LEU A 389 1.67 6.65 -5.08
N VAL A 390 2.38 5.59 -5.40
CA VAL A 390 3.85 5.61 -5.57
C VAL A 390 4.13 6.09 -7.01
N PRO A 391 4.48 7.36 -7.21
CA PRO A 391 4.43 7.97 -8.53
C PRO A 391 5.68 7.66 -9.37
N GLY A 392 5.80 6.41 -9.82
CA GLY A 392 6.82 5.91 -10.77
C GLY A 392 6.15 5.20 -11.93
N MET A 393 6.86 4.99 -13.04
CA MET A 393 6.42 4.16 -14.16
C MET A 393 7.10 2.80 -14.10
N PHE A 394 6.38 1.80 -13.60
CA PHE A 394 6.89 0.46 -13.38
C PHE A 394 6.46 -0.48 -14.50
N THR A 395 7.39 -1.32 -14.93
CA THR A 395 7.11 -2.45 -15.81
C THR A 395 6.59 -3.65 -15.02
N ALA A 396 6.03 -4.65 -15.71
CA ALA A 396 5.62 -5.90 -15.04
C ALA A 396 6.80 -6.61 -14.35
N GLU A 397 8.02 -6.42 -14.85
CA GLU A 397 9.24 -6.98 -14.24
C GLU A 397 9.62 -6.25 -12.96
N ASP A 398 9.48 -4.92 -12.92
CA ASP A 398 9.75 -4.14 -11.70
C ASP A 398 8.74 -4.50 -10.60
N LEU A 399 7.46 -4.65 -10.95
CA LEU A 399 6.39 -4.96 -9.99
C LEU A 399 6.51 -6.37 -9.37
N LYS A 400 7.26 -7.30 -9.97
CA LYS A 400 7.57 -8.59 -9.34
C LYS A 400 8.43 -8.44 -8.08
N GLY A 401 9.14 -7.32 -7.94
CA GLY A 401 9.95 -7.00 -6.77
C GLY A 401 9.13 -6.70 -5.51
N PHE A 402 7.88 -6.24 -5.63
CA PHE A 402 7.00 -6.05 -4.46
C PHE A 402 6.89 -7.35 -3.66
N HIS A 403 7.36 -7.34 -2.41
CA HIS A 403 7.50 -8.52 -1.55
C HIS A 403 8.27 -9.70 -2.20
N GLY A 404 8.82 -9.48 -3.40
CA GLY A 404 9.55 -10.46 -4.19
C GLY A 404 11.07 -10.38 -4.03
N LEU A 405 11.79 -11.03 -4.94
CA LEU A 405 13.25 -10.97 -5.04
C LEU A 405 13.68 -9.75 -5.87
N ASP A 406 14.89 -9.27 -5.60
CA ASP A 406 15.52 -8.19 -6.35
C ASP A 406 14.67 -6.93 -6.46
N GLU A 407 13.96 -6.60 -5.38
CA GLU A 407 13.22 -5.35 -5.27
C GLU A 407 14.15 -4.19 -5.56
N ARG A 408 13.68 -3.25 -6.40
CA ARG A 408 14.51 -2.15 -6.87
C ARG A 408 13.68 -0.95 -7.31
N MET A 409 14.18 0.24 -7.00
CA MET A 409 13.64 1.51 -7.51
C MET A 409 14.56 2.07 -8.58
N SER A 410 14.05 2.35 -9.78
CA SER A 410 14.89 3.02 -10.79
C SER A 410 15.15 4.48 -10.41
N VAL A 411 16.36 4.96 -10.68
CA VAL A 411 16.74 6.38 -10.49
C VAL A 411 15.78 7.29 -11.26
N ALA A 412 15.32 6.85 -12.44
CA ALA A 412 14.35 7.60 -13.25
C ALA A 412 12.99 7.70 -12.55
N ASN A 413 12.50 6.62 -11.91
CA ASN A 413 11.24 6.63 -11.15
C ASN A 413 11.36 7.44 -9.86
N LEU A 414 12.49 7.34 -9.16
CA LEU A 414 12.75 8.15 -7.96
C LEU A 414 12.73 9.65 -8.29
N ARG A 415 13.34 10.05 -9.41
CA ARG A 415 13.27 11.42 -9.94
C ARG A 415 11.84 11.83 -10.31
N LEU A 416 11.17 11.00 -11.11
CA LEU A 416 9.81 11.25 -11.58
C LEU A 416 8.84 11.40 -10.40
N GLY A 417 8.94 10.51 -9.43
CA GLY A 417 8.10 10.54 -8.24
C GLY A 417 8.33 11.78 -7.39
N THR A 418 9.59 12.15 -7.16
CA THR A 418 9.92 13.41 -6.47
C THR A 418 9.33 14.61 -7.20
N GLN A 419 9.41 14.65 -8.53
CA GLN A 419 8.83 15.72 -9.35
C GLN A 419 7.31 15.81 -9.21
N ILE A 420 6.63 14.65 -9.26
CA ILE A 420 5.17 14.58 -9.17
C ILE A 420 4.70 14.98 -7.76
N ILE A 421 5.31 14.45 -6.68
CA ILE A 421 4.92 14.79 -5.31
C ILE A 421 5.19 16.27 -5.04
N TYR A 422 6.35 16.79 -5.45
CA TYR A 422 6.69 18.21 -5.29
C TYR A 422 5.69 19.11 -6.03
N ASP A 423 5.39 18.85 -7.32
CA ASP A 423 4.43 19.66 -8.10
C ASP A 423 3.00 19.56 -7.54
N THR A 424 2.60 18.37 -7.09
CA THR A 424 1.32 18.16 -6.40
C THR A 424 1.24 18.98 -5.13
N THR A 425 2.30 18.97 -4.32
CA THR A 425 2.37 19.73 -3.07
C THR A 425 2.34 21.22 -3.32
N LEU A 426 3.05 21.71 -4.35
CA LEU A 426 2.97 23.13 -4.75
C LEU A 426 1.55 23.55 -5.13
N ARG A 427 0.82 22.71 -5.89
CA ARG A 427 -0.56 23.00 -6.31
C ARG A 427 -1.52 23.05 -5.12
N MET A 428 -1.27 22.23 -4.11
CA MET A 428 -2.14 22.10 -2.94
C MET A 428 -1.82 23.08 -1.82
N ALA A 429 -0.55 23.45 -1.66
CA ALA A 429 -0.09 24.14 -0.46
C ALA A 429 0.66 25.45 -0.70
N ALA A 430 1.13 25.76 -1.93
CA ALA A 430 1.80 27.03 -2.17
C ALA A 430 0.79 28.20 -2.23
N THR A 431 1.22 29.37 -1.74
CA THR A 431 0.45 30.60 -1.84
C THR A 431 0.40 31.08 -3.29
N VAL A 432 -0.81 31.33 -3.82
CA VAL A 432 -0.99 31.92 -5.12
C VAL A 432 -1.04 33.44 -4.91
N HIS A 433 -0.01 34.16 -5.31
CA HIS A 433 -0.05 35.63 -5.35
C HIS A 433 -0.90 36.06 -6.55
N SER A 434 -2.09 36.62 -6.27
CA SER A 434 -3.03 37.19 -7.27
C SER A 434 -2.52 38.47 -7.89
#